data_becf86c294150979cb331d9bb0d67b75
#
_entry.id   becf86c294150979cb331d9bb0d67b75
#
_cell.length_a   1.000
_cell.length_b   1.000
_cell.length_c   1.000
_cell.angle_alpha   90.00
_cell.angle_beta   90.00
_cell.angle_gamma   90.00
#
_symmetry.space_group_name_H-M   'P 1'
#
loop_
_entity.id
_entity.type
_entity.pdbx_description
1 polymer ?
#
loop_
_entity_poly.entity_id
_entity_poly.type
_entity_poly.pdbx_seq_one_letter_code
_entity_poly.pdbx_strand_id
1 'polypeptide(L)'
;MTNITKLWTGISQPADHIRYGQGGGDANPHASTAACMPGSARTRKPIVVWNITRTCNLRCVHCYADSHAERYPGELTWEQCCAVIDDLAEYKANALLLSGGEPTLHPQLPQILERATERGLKVTISTNGTRITPQLAQLFKKLGVAYVGISLDGIGAVHDQFRGVPGAFDGAIRGFKLCEEVGQKTGLRLTLTRNNVQCMEQILDFIEREDIRRVCFYHLVPTGRGVDVASLKPEEARGAIDMLIARAQKWYDEGSPRELLTVTQPADGVYLLLRQLRESHPLAQETLRLLTWNGGGANSSGRGIANIDTQGNIHPDQFWQGVTLGNVKQQKFSEVWEAASEPSAAQLRELRGSDDPLERQRRLTGPCATCKHFRICGGGFRTRAAFANGNWYGSDPGCYLTEEERAWEIGK
;
A
#
# COMPACT_ATOMS: atom_id res chain seq x y z
N MET A 1 0.32 -3.26 4.91
CA MET A 1 0.60 -4.28 3.87
C MET A 1 0.93 -5.58 4.57
N THR A 2 0.15 -6.62 4.31
CA THR A 2 0.29 -7.95 4.89
C THR A 2 0.86 -8.88 3.82
N ASN A 3 1.95 -9.62 4.12
CA ASN A 3 2.51 -10.61 3.22
C ASN A 3 1.94 -11.99 3.56
N ILE A 4 0.92 -12.41 2.83
CA ILE A 4 0.22 -13.69 3.03
C ILE A 4 1.21 -14.85 2.92
N THR A 5 2.03 -14.87 1.86
CA THR A 5 3.01 -15.93 1.63
C THR A 5 3.98 -16.05 2.81
N LYS A 6 4.59 -14.94 3.25
CA LYS A 6 5.52 -14.94 4.38
C LYS A 6 4.87 -15.47 5.66
N LEU A 7 3.70 -14.95 5.99
CA LEU A 7 3.03 -15.28 7.24
C LEU A 7 2.50 -16.72 7.25
N TRP A 8 2.12 -17.25 6.09
CA TRP A 8 1.57 -18.60 5.99
C TRP A 8 2.63 -19.68 5.77
N THR A 9 3.64 -19.41 4.95
CA THR A 9 4.65 -20.42 4.57
C THR A 9 6.03 -20.22 5.23
N GLY A 10 6.25 -19.09 5.87
CA GLY A 10 7.55 -18.73 6.46
C GLY A 10 8.57 -18.17 5.46
N ILE A 11 8.33 -18.27 4.15
CA ILE A 11 9.28 -17.81 3.13
C ILE A 11 9.45 -16.29 3.17
N SER A 12 10.66 -15.82 3.39
CA SER A 12 11.02 -14.42 3.42
C SER A 12 11.38 -13.88 2.04
N GLN A 13 10.97 -12.63 1.81
CA GLN A 13 11.35 -11.86 0.63
C GLN A 13 12.24 -10.66 1.04
N PRO A 14 13.11 -10.16 0.16
CA PRO A 14 14.04 -9.06 0.50
C PRO A 14 13.37 -7.81 1.07
N ALA A 15 12.09 -7.54 0.74
CA ALA A 15 11.36 -6.39 1.24
C ALA A 15 10.68 -6.63 2.62
N ASP A 16 10.73 -7.83 3.16
CA ASP A 16 10.07 -8.16 4.44
C ASP A 16 10.72 -7.49 5.64
N HIS A 17 12.03 -7.17 5.56
CA HIS A 17 12.68 -6.38 6.61
C HIS A 17 12.03 -4.99 6.80
N ILE A 18 11.45 -4.42 5.75
CA ILE A 18 10.71 -3.16 5.85
C ILE A 18 9.37 -3.37 6.55
N ARG A 19 8.74 -4.53 6.39
CA ARG A 19 7.40 -4.83 6.94
C ARG A 19 7.46 -5.37 8.35
N TYR A 20 8.46 -6.20 8.64
CA TYR A 20 8.51 -7.04 9.85
C TYR A 20 9.81 -6.95 10.64
N GLY A 21 10.72 -6.04 10.26
CA GLY A 21 12.05 -5.93 10.86
C GLY A 21 13.05 -6.94 10.30
N GLN A 22 14.31 -6.82 10.73
CA GLN A 22 15.33 -7.81 10.41
C GLN A 22 15.00 -9.11 11.15
N GLY A 23 14.97 -10.22 10.46
CA GLY A 23 14.77 -11.55 11.04
C GLY A 23 15.80 -11.80 12.14
N GLY A 24 15.30 -12.03 13.37
CA GLY A 24 16.14 -12.11 14.54
C GLY A 24 17.15 -13.26 14.48
N GLY A 25 18.39 -12.92 14.68
CA GLY A 25 19.25 -13.64 15.57
C GLY A 25 19.01 -13.03 16.95
N ASP A 26 18.68 -13.86 17.93
CA ASP A 26 18.64 -13.55 19.37
C ASP A 26 17.73 -12.40 19.84
N ALA A 27 16.44 -12.53 19.69
CA ALA A 27 15.49 -11.76 20.49
C ALA A 27 15.04 -12.60 21.69
N ASN A 28 15.53 -12.22 22.88
CA ASN A 28 15.10 -12.75 24.16
C ASN A 28 13.57 -12.70 24.27
N PRO A 29 12.84 -13.83 24.42
CA PRO A 29 11.37 -13.84 24.48
C PRO A 29 10.81 -13.18 25.76
N HIS A 30 11.65 -12.78 26.71
CA HIS A 30 11.28 -12.14 27.96
C HIS A 30 11.58 -10.63 28.04
N ALA A 31 11.92 -9.97 26.92
CA ALA A 31 12.03 -8.52 26.93
C ALA A 31 10.62 -7.91 27.10
N SER A 32 10.36 -7.50 28.32
CA SER A 32 9.12 -6.90 28.79
C SER A 32 8.65 -5.72 27.93
N THR A 33 7.38 -5.75 27.61
CA THR A 33 6.42 -4.63 27.65
C THR A 33 6.99 -3.22 27.52
N ALA A 34 6.55 -2.51 26.50
CA ALA A 34 6.52 -1.04 26.40
C ALA A 34 7.73 -0.29 25.82
N ALA A 35 8.86 -0.87 25.53
CA ALA A 35 9.87 -0.18 24.75
C ALA A 35 9.49 -0.24 23.26
N CYS A 36 9.34 0.94 22.65
CA CYS A 36 9.20 1.09 21.20
C CYS A 36 10.37 0.36 20.52
N MET A 37 10.13 -0.78 19.88
CA MET A 37 11.19 -1.56 19.24
C MET A 37 11.86 -0.69 18.17
N PRO A 38 13.21 -0.61 18.14
CA PRO A 38 13.91 0.12 17.08
C PRO A 38 13.52 -0.43 15.71
N GLY A 39 12.98 0.43 14.85
CA GLY A 39 12.60 0.06 13.48
C GLY A 39 11.10 -0.16 13.25
N SER A 40 10.22 0.07 14.24
CA SER A 40 8.77 0.14 14.00
C SER A 40 8.43 1.26 12.99
N ALA A 41 7.25 1.21 12.37
CA ALA A 41 6.78 2.27 11.46
C ALA A 41 6.80 3.69 12.09
N ARG A 42 6.93 3.78 13.41
CA ARG A 42 7.02 5.01 14.19
C ARG A 42 8.37 5.71 14.13
N THR A 43 9.45 4.97 13.93
CA THR A 43 10.83 5.52 13.91
C THR A 43 11.38 5.68 12.51
N ARG A 44 10.61 5.26 11.48
CA ARG A 44 11.02 5.36 10.08
C ARG A 44 10.47 6.61 9.43
N LYS A 45 11.29 7.20 8.57
CA LYS A 45 10.81 8.22 7.64
C LYS A 45 9.75 7.63 6.72
N PRO A 46 8.76 8.42 6.26
CA PRO A 46 7.66 7.89 5.45
C PRO A 46 8.12 7.40 4.08
N ILE A 47 7.32 6.49 3.51
CA ILE A 47 7.27 6.30 2.07
C ILE A 47 6.45 7.46 1.51
N VAL A 48 7.00 8.21 0.56
CA VAL A 48 6.29 9.31 -0.07
C VAL A 48 5.72 8.85 -1.41
N VAL A 49 4.40 8.83 -1.51
CA VAL A 49 3.70 8.65 -2.79
C VAL A 49 3.61 10.02 -3.44
N TRP A 50 4.23 10.19 -4.60
CA TRP A 50 4.16 11.45 -5.32
C TRP A 50 3.39 11.27 -6.62
N ASN A 51 2.24 11.95 -6.71
CA ASN A 51 1.46 12.03 -7.93
C ASN A 51 2.06 13.11 -8.82
N ILE A 52 2.96 12.72 -9.73
CA ILE A 52 3.73 13.68 -10.54
C ILE A 52 2.91 14.33 -11.65
N THR A 53 1.79 13.69 -12.08
CA THR A 53 0.83 14.25 -13.03
C THR A 53 -0.57 13.72 -12.74
N ARG A 54 -1.61 14.48 -13.07
CA ARG A 54 -3.00 14.02 -13.05
C ARG A 54 -3.45 13.48 -14.40
N THR A 55 -2.73 13.79 -15.49
CA THR A 55 -3.03 13.27 -16.82
C THR A 55 -2.95 11.74 -16.84
N CYS A 56 -3.96 11.07 -17.41
CA CYS A 56 -4.00 9.62 -17.56
C CYS A 56 -4.66 9.24 -18.88
N ASN A 57 -4.12 8.25 -19.57
CA ASN A 57 -4.71 7.70 -20.78
C ASN A 57 -5.81 6.66 -20.54
N LEU A 58 -6.11 6.32 -19.27
CA LEU A 58 -7.19 5.42 -18.88
C LEU A 58 -8.26 6.16 -18.07
N ARG A 59 -9.44 5.53 -17.92
CA ARG A 59 -10.58 6.07 -17.18
C ARG A 59 -11.12 5.04 -16.18
N CYS A 60 -10.28 4.59 -15.27
CA CYS A 60 -10.60 3.54 -14.31
C CYS A 60 -11.80 3.90 -13.43
N VAL A 61 -12.71 2.95 -13.22
CA VAL A 61 -13.92 3.13 -12.40
C VAL A 61 -13.61 3.48 -10.93
N HIS A 62 -12.47 3.04 -10.41
CA HIS A 62 -12.03 3.21 -9.01
C HIS A 62 -10.92 4.25 -8.82
N CYS A 63 -10.69 5.13 -9.79
CA CYS A 63 -9.56 6.07 -9.75
C CYS A 63 -9.67 7.04 -8.57
N TYR A 64 -8.76 6.96 -7.62
CA TYR A 64 -8.73 7.84 -6.45
C TYR A 64 -8.35 9.29 -6.79
N ALA A 65 -7.59 9.51 -7.88
CA ALA A 65 -7.14 10.82 -8.31
C ALA A 65 -8.11 11.48 -9.31
N ASP A 66 -9.19 10.80 -9.69
CA ASP A 66 -10.14 11.25 -10.70
C ASP A 66 -9.47 11.80 -11.96
N SER A 67 -8.55 11.01 -12.49
CA SER A 67 -7.69 11.38 -13.63
C SER A 67 -8.37 11.13 -14.97
N HIS A 68 -8.08 11.99 -15.95
CA HIS A 68 -8.59 11.92 -17.32
C HIS A 68 -7.48 12.20 -18.33
N ALA A 69 -7.78 12.00 -19.64
CA ALA A 69 -6.86 12.27 -20.75
C ALA A 69 -6.84 13.76 -21.14
N GLU A 70 -6.55 14.60 -20.15
CA GLU A 70 -6.46 16.06 -20.31
C GLU A 70 -5.26 16.61 -19.54
N ARG A 71 -4.88 17.85 -19.86
CA ARG A 71 -3.83 18.56 -19.12
C ARG A 71 -4.45 19.29 -17.94
N TYR A 72 -3.79 19.19 -16.79
CA TYR A 72 -4.22 19.87 -15.58
C TYR A 72 -3.30 21.04 -15.27
N PRO A 73 -3.88 22.24 -15.01
CA PRO A 73 -3.08 23.39 -14.58
C PRO A 73 -2.54 23.21 -13.17
N GLY A 74 -1.42 23.85 -12.88
CA GLY A 74 -0.87 23.93 -11.53
C GLY A 74 -0.02 22.74 -11.10
N GLU A 75 0.31 21.81 -11.99
CA GLU A 75 1.33 20.78 -11.71
C GLU A 75 2.69 21.43 -11.43
N LEU A 76 3.59 20.72 -10.74
CA LEU A 76 4.89 21.25 -10.35
C LEU A 76 5.76 21.53 -11.57
N THR A 77 6.48 22.67 -11.55
CA THR A 77 7.52 22.95 -12.54
C THR A 77 8.75 22.07 -12.31
N TRP A 78 9.67 22.03 -13.28
CA TRP A 78 10.92 21.28 -13.15
C TRP A 78 11.71 21.67 -11.90
N GLU A 79 11.85 22.97 -11.66
CA GLU A 79 12.55 23.52 -10.52
C GLU A 79 11.91 23.09 -9.19
N GLN A 80 10.59 23.08 -9.14
CA GLN A 80 9.83 22.60 -7.98
C GLN A 80 9.99 21.10 -7.80
N CYS A 81 9.97 20.31 -8.88
CA CYS A 81 10.28 18.88 -8.84
C CYS A 81 11.68 18.60 -8.29
N CYS A 82 12.68 19.37 -8.73
CA CYS A 82 14.04 19.29 -8.21
C CYS A 82 14.10 19.57 -6.70
N ALA A 83 13.43 20.64 -6.25
CA ALA A 83 13.39 21.00 -4.85
C ALA A 83 12.75 19.91 -3.97
N VAL A 84 11.66 19.29 -4.44
CA VAL A 84 11.01 18.16 -3.76
C VAL A 84 11.95 16.96 -3.67
N ILE A 85 12.62 16.60 -4.76
CA ILE A 85 13.56 15.45 -4.77
C ILE A 85 14.72 15.70 -3.80
N ASP A 86 15.29 16.88 -3.83
CA ASP A 86 16.43 17.23 -2.96
C ASP A 86 16.04 17.20 -1.49
N ASP A 87 14.90 17.78 -1.12
CA ASP A 87 14.39 17.74 0.25
C ASP A 87 14.11 16.31 0.72
N LEU A 88 13.43 15.49 -0.11
CA LEU A 88 13.16 14.10 0.25
C LEU A 88 14.43 13.28 0.42
N ALA A 89 15.47 13.55 -0.36
CA ALA A 89 16.78 12.90 -0.25
C ALA A 89 17.52 13.32 1.03
N GLU A 90 17.58 14.63 1.33
CA GLU A 90 18.15 15.17 2.56
C GLU A 90 17.41 14.65 3.80
N TYR A 91 16.09 14.59 3.72
CA TYR A 91 15.21 14.06 4.76
C TYR A 91 15.37 12.55 4.95
N LYS A 92 16.00 11.84 4.00
CA LYS A 92 16.14 10.38 3.97
C LYS A 92 14.79 9.66 3.97
N ALA A 93 13.86 10.11 3.12
CA ALA A 93 12.60 9.43 2.92
C ALA A 93 12.85 7.94 2.61
N ASN A 94 12.07 7.04 3.21
CA ASN A 94 12.32 5.60 3.14
C ASN A 94 12.21 5.03 1.71
N ALA A 95 11.29 5.59 0.92
CA ALA A 95 11.18 5.35 -0.52
C ALA A 95 10.33 6.45 -1.16
N LEU A 96 10.55 6.67 -2.45
CA LEU A 96 9.73 7.52 -3.30
C LEU A 96 8.93 6.63 -4.25
N LEU A 97 7.60 6.67 -4.15
CA LEU A 97 6.69 6.00 -5.09
C LEU A 97 6.13 7.02 -6.07
N LEU A 98 6.64 7.03 -7.30
CA LEU A 98 6.08 7.83 -8.38
C LEU A 98 4.77 7.22 -8.86
N SER A 99 3.74 8.04 -8.86
CA SER A 99 2.36 7.71 -9.22
C SER A 99 1.69 8.92 -9.88
N GLY A 100 0.35 8.93 -9.89
CA GLY A 100 -0.41 10.07 -10.40
C GLY A 100 -1.67 9.62 -11.11
N GLY A 101 -2.00 10.25 -12.24
CA GLY A 101 -2.80 9.65 -13.27
C GLY A 101 -2.04 8.50 -13.88
N GLU A 102 -1.20 8.79 -14.87
CA GLU A 102 -0.23 7.82 -15.39
C GLU A 102 1.17 8.47 -15.43
N PRO A 103 2.10 8.06 -14.58
CA PRO A 103 3.40 8.72 -14.46
C PRO A 103 4.23 8.63 -15.76
N THR A 104 4.02 7.60 -16.59
CA THR A 104 4.73 7.47 -17.87
C THR A 104 4.29 8.49 -18.92
N LEU A 105 3.26 9.26 -18.66
CA LEU A 105 2.84 10.40 -19.49
C LEU A 105 3.48 11.73 -19.06
N HIS A 106 4.13 11.77 -17.89
CA HIS A 106 4.81 13.00 -17.46
C HIS A 106 6.03 13.25 -18.35
N PRO A 107 6.13 14.43 -19.02
CA PRO A 107 7.16 14.69 -20.01
C PRO A 107 8.58 14.64 -19.46
N GLN A 108 8.74 14.91 -18.16
CA GLN A 108 10.03 14.93 -17.49
C GLN A 108 10.25 13.69 -16.60
N LEU A 109 9.48 12.60 -16.79
CA LEU A 109 9.69 11.38 -16.00
C LEU A 109 11.15 10.89 -16.05
N PRO A 110 11.85 10.85 -17.22
CA PRO A 110 13.24 10.43 -17.27
C PRO A 110 14.14 11.27 -16.35
N GLN A 111 14.00 12.59 -16.37
CA GLN A 111 14.80 13.52 -15.57
C GLN A 111 14.49 13.40 -14.08
N ILE A 112 13.20 13.21 -13.73
CA ILE A 112 12.76 12.97 -12.33
C ILE A 112 13.40 11.68 -11.80
N LEU A 113 13.39 10.61 -12.59
CA LEU A 113 14.00 9.33 -12.22
C LEU A 113 15.51 9.46 -12.03
N GLU A 114 16.19 10.07 -13.00
CA GLU A 114 17.64 10.27 -12.96
C GLU A 114 18.03 11.04 -11.71
N ARG A 115 17.48 12.25 -11.51
CA ARG A 115 17.76 13.04 -10.31
C ARG A 115 17.44 12.32 -9.01
N ALA A 116 16.31 11.66 -8.92
CA ALA A 116 15.91 10.97 -7.68
C ALA A 116 16.87 9.82 -7.33
N THR A 117 17.29 9.04 -8.33
CA THR A 117 18.25 7.94 -8.13
C THR A 117 19.67 8.44 -7.87
N GLU A 118 20.15 9.49 -8.54
CA GLU A 118 21.41 10.16 -8.26
C GLU A 118 21.50 10.72 -6.85
N ARG A 119 20.36 11.23 -6.32
CA ARG A 119 20.25 11.70 -4.93
C ARG A 119 20.13 10.56 -3.91
N GLY A 120 20.16 9.30 -4.36
CA GLY A 120 20.12 8.09 -3.50
C GLY A 120 18.74 7.71 -3.01
N LEU A 121 17.67 8.26 -3.57
CA LEU A 121 16.30 7.85 -3.24
C LEU A 121 16.00 6.45 -3.79
N LYS A 122 15.36 5.62 -2.99
CA LYS A 122 14.80 4.35 -3.45
C LYS A 122 13.51 4.59 -4.22
N VAL A 123 13.61 4.65 -5.55
CA VAL A 123 12.47 4.96 -6.42
C VAL A 123 11.69 3.70 -6.77
N THR A 124 10.36 3.78 -6.70
CA THR A 124 9.41 2.79 -7.22
C THR A 124 8.37 3.49 -8.09
N ILE A 125 7.75 2.76 -9.02
CA ILE A 125 6.76 3.31 -9.95
C ILE A 125 5.44 2.53 -9.80
N SER A 126 4.32 3.25 -9.81
CA SER A 126 2.97 2.69 -9.94
C SER A 126 2.38 3.17 -11.27
N THR A 127 2.18 2.27 -12.21
CA THR A 127 1.76 2.58 -13.58
C THR A 127 0.64 1.64 -14.05
N ASN A 128 -0.14 2.08 -15.02
CA ASN A 128 -1.06 1.19 -15.73
C ASN A 128 -0.35 0.29 -16.77
N GLY A 129 0.93 0.53 -17.04
CA GLY A 129 1.78 -0.28 -17.90
C GLY A 129 1.59 -0.06 -19.41
N THR A 130 0.47 0.53 -19.83
CA THR A 130 0.09 0.59 -21.27
C THR A 130 1.03 1.44 -22.14
N ARG A 131 1.81 2.33 -21.51
CA ARG A 131 2.73 3.25 -22.18
C ARG A 131 4.20 2.89 -21.98
N ILE A 132 4.50 1.77 -21.36
CA ILE A 132 5.87 1.29 -21.25
C ILE A 132 6.36 0.87 -22.63
N THR A 133 7.48 1.45 -23.05
CA THR A 133 8.21 1.11 -24.28
C THR A 133 9.48 0.35 -23.93
N PRO A 134 10.15 -0.34 -24.90
CA PRO A 134 11.44 -0.97 -24.66
C PRO A 134 12.47 0.00 -24.09
N GLN A 135 12.51 1.23 -24.60
CA GLN A 135 13.45 2.26 -24.14
C GLN A 135 13.16 2.67 -22.69
N LEU A 136 11.87 2.79 -22.33
CA LEU A 136 11.48 3.14 -20.97
C LEU A 136 11.79 2.02 -19.98
N ALA A 137 11.55 0.75 -20.35
CA ALA A 137 11.90 -0.41 -19.54
C ALA A 137 13.42 -0.49 -19.29
N GLN A 138 14.22 -0.27 -20.35
CA GLN A 138 15.70 -0.19 -20.24
C GLN A 138 16.13 0.97 -19.33
N LEU A 139 15.48 2.12 -19.41
CA LEU A 139 15.78 3.27 -18.56
C LEU A 139 15.50 2.94 -17.08
N PHE A 140 14.37 2.32 -16.77
CA PHE A 140 14.04 1.89 -15.40
C PHE A 140 15.13 0.99 -14.83
N LYS A 141 15.57 0.01 -15.64
CA LYS A 141 16.64 -0.92 -15.23
C LYS A 141 17.97 -0.20 -15.06
N LYS A 142 18.36 0.63 -16.01
CA LYS A 142 19.63 1.40 -16.01
C LYS A 142 19.73 2.30 -14.78
N LEU A 143 18.65 3.00 -14.42
CA LEU A 143 18.60 3.91 -13.30
C LEU A 143 18.38 3.21 -11.94
N GLY A 144 18.25 1.88 -11.92
CA GLY A 144 18.08 1.12 -10.68
C GLY A 144 16.72 1.36 -10.00
N VAL A 145 15.65 1.60 -10.79
CA VAL A 145 14.29 1.65 -10.24
C VAL A 145 14.02 0.36 -9.46
N ALA A 146 13.73 0.51 -8.18
CA ALA A 146 13.67 -0.63 -7.26
C ALA A 146 12.49 -1.58 -7.52
N TYR A 147 11.40 -1.06 -8.10
CA TYR A 147 10.20 -1.83 -8.41
C TYR A 147 9.26 -1.07 -9.32
N VAL A 148 8.69 -1.76 -10.30
CA VAL A 148 7.61 -1.25 -11.18
C VAL A 148 6.35 -2.07 -10.90
N GLY A 149 5.35 -1.43 -10.30
CA GLY A 149 4.05 -2.04 -10.04
C GLY A 149 3.07 -1.73 -11.16
N ILE A 150 2.65 -2.74 -11.90
CA ILE A 150 1.74 -2.63 -13.04
C ILE A 150 0.34 -3.02 -12.61
N SER A 151 -0.62 -2.18 -12.94
CA SER A 151 -2.01 -2.38 -12.53
C SER A 151 -2.72 -3.43 -13.40
N LEU A 152 -3.38 -4.41 -12.78
CA LEU A 152 -4.18 -5.42 -13.45
C LEU A 152 -5.38 -5.81 -12.59
N ASP A 153 -6.62 -5.44 -12.96
CA ASP A 153 -7.82 -5.68 -12.14
C ASP A 153 -8.78 -6.73 -12.71
N GLY A 154 -8.33 -7.51 -13.65
CA GLY A 154 -9.10 -8.59 -14.29
C GLY A 154 -8.36 -9.16 -15.48
N ILE A 155 -8.98 -10.10 -16.18
CA ILE A 155 -8.43 -10.72 -17.38
C ILE A 155 -9.22 -10.22 -18.61
N GLY A 156 -8.51 -9.83 -19.66
CA GLY A 156 -9.08 -9.39 -20.94
C GLY A 156 -10.11 -8.28 -20.76
N ALA A 157 -11.33 -8.53 -21.26
CA ALA A 157 -12.43 -7.56 -21.27
C ALA A 157 -12.85 -7.08 -19.85
N VAL A 158 -12.69 -7.89 -18.81
CA VAL A 158 -12.97 -7.47 -17.43
C VAL A 158 -12.02 -6.35 -17.01
N HIS A 159 -10.73 -6.50 -17.33
CA HIS A 159 -9.76 -5.44 -17.07
C HIS A 159 -10.07 -4.18 -17.88
N ASP A 160 -10.35 -4.33 -19.17
CA ASP A 160 -10.65 -3.20 -20.07
C ASP A 160 -11.86 -2.39 -19.57
N GLN A 161 -12.92 -3.07 -19.16
CA GLN A 161 -14.09 -2.41 -18.56
C GLN A 161 -13.74 -1.68 -17.26
N PHE A 162 -12.95 -2.33 -16.39
CA PHE A 162 -12.52 -1.75 -15.13
C PHE A 162 -11.62 -0.51 -15.34
N ARG A 163 -10.78 -0.54 -16.38
CA ARG A 163 -9.88 0.55 -16.75
C ARG A 163 -10.52 1.56 -17.70
N GLY A 164 -11.70 1.27 -18.22
CA GLY A 164 -12.51 2.15 -19.05
C GLY A 164 -11.97 2.41 -20.46
N VAL A 165 -11.05 1.56 -20.94
CA VAL A 165 -10.43 1.67 -22.28
C VAL A 165 -10.17 0.28 -22.85
N PRO A 166 -10.70 -0.05 -24.06
CA PRO A 166 -10.39 -1.28 -24.76
C PRO A 166 -8.90 -1.44 -25.03
N GLY A 167 -8.37 -2.66 -24.87
CA GLY A 167 -6.95 -2.98 -25.07
C GLY A 167 -6.04 -2.59 -23.90
N ALA A 168 -6.59 -2.11 -22.78
CA ALA A 168 -5.80 -1.78 -21.60
C ALA A 168 -5.12 -3.04 -21.02
N PHE A 169 -5.77 -4.21 -21.07
CA PHE A 169 -5.21 -5.48 -20.65
C PHE A 169 -3.96 -5.84 -21.44
N ASP A 170 -4.06 -5.90 -22.75
CA ASP A 170 -2.94 -6.25 -23.63
C ASP A 170 -1.78 -5.24 -23.49
N GLY A 171 -2.14 -3.97 -23.34
CA GLY A 171 -1.16 -2.91 -23.06
C GLY A 171 -0.40 -3.11 -21.76
N ALA A 172 -1.10 -3.44 -20.68
CA ALA A 172 -0.50 -3.71 -19.37
C ALA A 172 0.42 -4.94 -19.41
N ILE A 173 -0.03 -6.04 -20.02
CA ILE A 173 0.76 -7.28 -20.15
C ILE A 173 2.00 -7.04 -21.01
N ARG A 174 1.88 -6.32 -22.12
CA ARG A 174 3.04 -5.94 -22.94
C ARG A 174 4.06 -5.15 -22.12
N GLY A 175 3.59 -4.14 -21.37
CA GLY A 175 4.47 -3.35 -20.50
C GLY A 175 5.15 -4.18 -19.42
N PHE A 176 4.45 -5.16 -18.84
CA PHE A 176 4.99 -6.12 -17.89
C PHE A 176 6.12 -6.94 -18.53
N LYS A 177 5.86 -7.57 -19.68
CA LYS A 177 6.84 -8.39 -20.41
C LYS A 177 8.09 -7.59 -20.80
N LEU A 178 7.94 -6.37 -21.30
CA LEU A 178 9.08 -5.51 -21.62
C LEU A 178 9.97 -5.22 -20.39
N CYS A 179 9.38 -5.07 -19.21
CA CYS A 179 10.15 -4.90 -17.99
C CYS A 179 10.87 -6.21 -17.58
N GLU A 180 10.22 -7.36 -17.73
CA GLU A 180 10.83 -8.66 -17.44
C GLU A 180 12.00 -8.98 -18.37
N GLU A 181 11.87 -8.70 -19.68
CA GLU A 181 12.92 -8.91 -20.68
C GLU A 181 14.23 -8.21 -20.32
N VAL A 182 14.17 -7.04 -19.68
CA VAL A 182 15.36 -6.32 -19.24
C VAL A 182 15.77 -6.66 -17.79
N GLY A 183 15.08 -7.60 -17.15
CA GLY A 183 15.29 -7.99 -15.75
C GLY A 183 14.94 -6.89 -14.75
N GLN A 184 14.00 -5.99 -15.09
CA GLN A 184 13.45 -5.01 -14.16
C GLN A 184 12.51 -5.72 -13.17
N LYS A 185 12.69 -5.48 -11.87
CA LYS A 185 11.80 -6.04 -10.84
C LYS A 185 10.39 -5.47 -10.99
N THR A 186 9.43 -6.34 -11.26
CA THR A 186 8.03 -6.00 -11.49
C THR A 186 7.07 -6.74 -10.55
N GLY A 187 5.82 -6.39 -10.62
CA GLY A 187 4.72 -7.14 -10.02
C GLY A 187 3.38 -6.50 -10.35
N LEU A 188 2.32 -7.26 -10.17
CA LEU A 188 0.97 -6.79 -10.43
C LEU A 188 0.37 -6.09 -9.20
N ARG A 189 -0.54 -5.17 -9.47
CA ARG A 189 -1.34 -4.45 -8.47
C ARG A 189 -2.80 -4.54 -8.86
N LEU A 190 -3.62 -5.08 -7.99
CA LEU A 190 -5.02 -5.36 -8.22
C LEU A 190 -5.87 -4.78 -7.10
N THR A 191 -6.95 -4.06 -7.44
CA THR A 191 -7.92 -3.59 -6.45
C THR A 191 -9.11 -4.55 -6.40
N LEU A 192 -9.32 -5.17 -5.25
CA LEU A 192 -10.45 -6.06 -5.01
C LEU A 192 -11.74 -5.26 -4.84
N THR A 193 -12.73 -5.58 -5.65
CA THR A 193 -14.08 -5.02 -5.63
C THR A 193 -15.10 -6.12 -5.92
N ARG A 194 -16.38 -5.85 -5.71
CA ARG A 194 -17.44 -6.81 -6.08
C ARG A 194 -17.52 -7.07 -7.58
N ASN A 195 -16.92 -6.20 -8.40
CA ASN A 195 -16.94 -6.34 -9.86
C ASN A 195 -15.88 -7.34 -10.37
N ASN A 196 -14.86 -7.67 -9.56
CA ASN A 196 -13.77 -8.54 -10.01
C ASN A 196 -13.42 -9.69 -9.05
N VAL A 197 -14.00 -9.73 -7.86
CA VAL A 197 -13.69 -10.79 -6.88
C VAL A 197 -14.07 -12.18 -7.40
N GLN A 198 -15.11 -12.30 -8.23
CA GLN A 198 -15.51 -13.59 -8.83
C GLN A 198 -14.48 -14.11 -9.85
N CYS A 199 -13.60 -13.24 -10.35
CA CYS A 199 -12.55 -13.61 -11.30
C CYS A 199 -11.22 -13.95 -10.62
N MET A 200 -11.16 -14.01 -9.30
CA MET A 200 -9.88 -14.19 -8.58
C MET A 200 -9.18 -15.49 -8.95
N GLU A 201 -9.89 -16.60 -9.09
CA GLU A 201 -9.27 -17.87 -9.53
C GLU A 201 -8.59 -17.71 -10.90
N GLN A 202 -9.31 -17.14 -11.87
CA GLN A 202 -8.75 -16.89 -13.20
C GLN A 202 -7.51 -15.97 -13.16
N ILE A 203 -7.52 -14.98 -12.26
CA ILE A 203 -6.40 -14.09 -12.05
C ILE A 203 -5.21 -14.84 -11.44
N LEU A 204 -5.45 -15.71 -10.45
CA LEU A 204 -4.40 -16.51 -9.82
C LEU A 204 -3.81 -17.54 -10.78
N ASP A 205 -4.64 -18.15 -11.63
CA ASP A 205 -4.18 -19.06 -12.69
C ASP A 205 -3.37 -18.32 -13.77
N PHE A 206 -3.77 -17.09 -14.10
CA PHE A 206 -3.01 -16.22 -14.99
C PHE A 206 -1.63 -15.87 -14.38
N ILE A 207 -1.58 -15.51 -13.09
CA ILE A 207 -0.34 -15.23 -12.36
C ILE A 207 0.60 -16.43 -12.40
N GLU A 208 0.06 -17.64 -12.24
CA GLU A 208 0.81 -18.89 -12.28
C GLU A 208 1.34 -19.15 -13.69
N ARG A 209 0.49 -19.06 -14.72
CA ARG A 209 0.84 -19.31 -16.11
C ARG A 209 1.89 -18.35 -16.67
N GLU A 210 1.78 -17.07 -16.33
CA GLU A 210 2.72 -16.01 -16.78
C GLU A 210 3.93 -15.87 -15.84
N ASP A 211 4.10 -16.77 -14.89
CA ASP A 211 5.19 -16.79 -13.88
C ASP A 211 5.39 -15.46 -13.11
N ILE A 212 4.31 -14.79 -12.81
CA ILE A 212 4.36 -13.50 -12.11
C ILE A 212 4.73 -13.72 -10.64
N ARG A 213 5.87 -13.20 -10.23
CA ARG A 213 6.48 -13.49 -8.91
C ARG A 213 5.94 -12.67 -7.76
N ARG A 214 5.23 -11.57 -8.04
CA ARG A 214 4.74 -10.66 -7.00
C ARG A 214 3.41 -10.04 -7.37
N VAL A 215 2.46 -10.08 -6.44
CA VAL A 215 1.14 -9.45 -6.60
C VAL A 215 0.69 -8.75 -5.32
N CYS A 216 0.16 -7.55 -5.46
CA CYS A 216 -0.43 -6.77 -4.38
C CYS A 216 -1.93 -6.64 -4.60
N PHE A 217 -2.73 -7.20 -3.70
CA PHE A 217 -4.18 -7.08 -3.68
C PHE A 217 -4.58 -5.94 -2.74
N TYR A 218 -5.21 -4.91 -3.29
CA TYR A 218 -5.69 -3.76 -2.54
C TYR A 218 -7.17 -3.92 -2.23
N HIS A 219 -7.56 -3.75 -0.98
CA HIS A 219 -8.97 -3.51 -0.70
C HIS A 219 -9.34 -2.09 -1.10
N LEU A 220 -10.50 -1.93 -1.71
CA LEU A 220 -10.96 -0.63 -2.20
C LEU A 220 -11.00 0.41 -1.06
N VAL A 221 -10.53 1.60 -1.36
CA VAL A 221 -10.75 2.79 -0.55
C VAL A 221 -11.70 3.70 -1.35
N PRO A 222 -12.91 3.99 -0.84
CA PRO A 222 -13.93 4.74 -1.56
C PRO A 222 -13.56 6.23 -1.61
N THR A 223 -12.73 6.59 -2.57
CA THR A 223 -12.28 7.98 -2.82
C THR A 223 -12.18 8.23 -4.33
N GLY A 224 -12.28 9.48 -4.75
CA GLY A 224 -12.41 9.83 -6.17
C GLY A 224 -13.60 9.09 -6.81
N ARG A 225 -13.43 8.54 -8.01
CA ARG A 225 -14.46 7.70 -8.66
C ARG A 225 -14.73 6.37 -7.93
N GLY A 226 -13.82 5.95 -7.05
CA GLY A 226 -14.00 4.73 -6.25
C GLY A 226 -15.16 4.79 -5.25
N VAL A 227 -15.76 5.97 -5.02
CA VAL A 227 -16.96 6.15 -4.16
C VAL A 227 -18.15 5.38 -4.73
N ASP A 228 -18.26 5.31 -6.05
CA ASP A 228 -19.36 4.68 -6.77
C ASP A 228 -19.13 3.17 -6.99
N VAL A 229 -17.97 2.65 -6.59
CA VAL A 229 -17.60 1.24 -6.74
C VAL A 229 -17.96 0.46 -5.49
N ALA A 230 -18.66 -0.67 -5.66
CA ALA A 230 -19.04 -1.52 -4.54
C ALA A 230 -17.82 -2.21 -3.90
N SER A 231 -17.58 -1.90 -2.63
CA SER A 231 -16.63 -2.61 -1.78
C SER A 231 -17.08 -4.06 -1.56
N LEU A 232 -16.11 -4.94 -1.25
CA LEU A 232 -16.41 -6.32 -0.88
C LEU A 232 -17.31 -6.38 0.36
N LYS A 233 -18.26 -7.31 0.37
CA LYS A 233 -18.93 -7.73 1.60
C LYS A 233 -17.95 -8.48 2.51
N PRO A 234 -18.24 -8.58 3.82
CA PRO A 234 -17.41 -9.35 4.75
C PRO A 234 -17.08 -10.77 4.28
N GLU A 235 -18.10 -11.51 3.81
CA GLU A 235 -17.95 -12.88 3.33
C GLU A 235 -17.11 -12.96 2.03
N GLU A 236 -17.26 -12.00 1.13
CA GLU A 236 -16.46 -11.91 -0.10
C GLU A 236 -14.99 -11.62 0.22
N ALA A 237 -14.74 -10.73 1.18
CA ALA A 237 -13.39 -10.42 1.65
C ALA A 237 -12.71 -11.63 2.30
N ARG A 238 -13.44 -12.36 3.16
CA ARG A 238 -12.93 -13.61 3.78
C ARG A 238 -12.61 -14.65 2.74
N GLY A 239 -13.52 -14.92 1.80
CA GLY A 239 -13.30 -15.87 0.71
C GLY A 239 -12.09 -15.49 -0.15
N ALA A 240 -11.89 -14.21 -0.43
CA ALA A 240 -10.72 -13.75 -1.16
C ALA A 240 -9.41 -14.04 -0.41
N ILE A 241 -9.35 -13.78 0.90
CA ILE A 241 -8.15 -14.06 1.71
C ILE A 241 -7.93 -15.57 1.85
N ASP A 242 -8.97 -16.37 2.04
CA ASP A 242 -8.88 -17.84 2.07
C ASP A 242 -8.30 -18.39 0.77
N MET A 243 -8.74 -17.88 -0.37
CA MET A 243 -8.21 -18.24 -1.69
C MET A 243 -6.73 -17.87 -1.82
N LEU A 244 -6.32 -16.68 -1.36
CA LEU A 244 -4.91 -16.28 -1.37
C LEU A 244 -4.04 -17.17 -0.47
N ILE A 245 -4.54 -17.56 0.70
CA ILE A 245 -3.86 -18.49 1.62
C ILE A 245 -3.69 -19.86 0.96
N ALA A 246 -4.76 -20.41 0.41
CA ALA A 246 -4.73 -21.71 -0.26
C ALA A 246 -3.76 -21.72 -1.45
N ARG A 247 -3.76 -20.64 -2.25
CA ARG A 247 -2.87 -20.52 -3.40
C ARG A 247 -1.40 -20.31 -2.97
N ALA A 248 -1.15 -19.58 -1.89
CA ALA A 248 0.19 -19.44 -1.31
C ALA A 248 0.75 -20.78 -0.84
N GLN A 249 -0.09 -21.60 -0.17
CA GLN A 249 0.29 -22.94 0.25
C GLN A 249 0.58 -23.86 -0.95
N LYS A 250 -0.34 -23.89 -1.94
CA LYS A 250 -0.15 -24.69 -3.17
C LYS A 250 1.20 -24.36 -3.83
N TRP A 251 1.48 -23.11 -4.09
CA TRP A 251 2.74 -22.71 -4.74
C TRP A 251 3.98 -22.97 -3.89
N TYR A 252 3.84 -22.96 -2.57
CA TYR A 252 4.91 -23.36 -1.66
C TYR A 252 5.21 -24.86 -1.79
N ASP A 253 4.18 -25.71 -1.77
CA ASP A 253 4.31 -27.15 -1.87
C ASP A 253 4.87 -27.58 -3.24
N GLU A 254 4.58 -26.83 -4.29
CA GLU A 254 5.11 -27.01 -5.65
C GLU A 254 6.54 -26.44 -5.83
N GLY A 255 7.15 -25.87 -4.78
CA GLY A 255 8.50 -25.31 -4.85
C GLY A 255 8.61 -24.00 -5.65
N SER A 256 7.50 -23.36 -5.98
CA SER A 256 7.45 -22.12 -6.78
C SER A 256 6.69 -21.00 -6.08
N PRO A 257 7.11 -20.61 -4.86
CA PRO A 257 6.38 -19.60 -4.08
C PRO A 257 6.40 -18.22 -4.76
N ARG A 258 5.26 -17.56 -4.71
CA ARG A 258 5.05 -16.19 -5.19
C ARG A 258 4.68 -15.27 -4.03
N GLU A 259 5.10 -14.02 -4.10
CA GLU A 259 4.80 -13.03 -3.05
C GLU A 259 3.39 -12.48 -3.22
N LEU A 260 2.47 -12.94 -2.38
CA LEU A 260 1.09 -12.44 -2.30
C LEU A 260 0.96 -11.45 -1.14
N LEU A 261 0.61 -10.24 -1.46
CA LEU A 261 0.50 -9.12 -0.51
C LEU A 261 -0.93 -8.57 -0.50
N THR A 262 -1.44 -8.25 0.69
CA THR A 262 -2.66 -7.45 0.80
C THR A 262 -2.37 -6.06 1.35
N VAL A 263 -3.16 -5.09 0.91
CA VAL A 263 -2.92 -3.66 1.18
C VAL A 263 -4.24 -2.98 1.56
N THR A 264 -4.17 -1.95 2.38
CA THR A 264 -5.30 -1.14 2.85
C THR A 264 -6.31 -1.86 3.75
N GLN A 265 -6.01 -3.13 4.14
CA GLN A 265 -6.87 -3.92 5.04
C GLN A 265 -6.03 -4.68 6.08
N PRO A 266 -5.76 -4.06 7.23
CA PRO A 266 -4.99 -4.72 8.28
C PRO A 266 -5.69 -5.89 8.96
N ALA A 267 -7.01 -5.98 8.85
CA ALA A 267 -7.77 -7.13 9.35
C ALA A 267 -7.35 -8.44 8.69
N ASP A 268 -6.78 -8.41 7.47
CA ASP A 268 -6.26 -9.60 6.79
C ASP A 268 -5.19 -10.32 7.61
N GLY A 269 -4.28 -9.56 8.23
CA GLY A 269 -3.26 -10.13 9.11
C GLY A 269 -3.85 -10.75 10.38
N VAL A 270 -4.87 -10.10 10.95
CA VAL A 270 -5.58 -10.64 12.12
C VAL A 270 -6.32 -11.93 11.75
N TYR A 271 -7.07 -11.90 10.66
CA TYR A 271 -7.83 -13.07 10.17
C TYR A 271 -6.92 -14.27 9.91
N LEU A 272 -5.80 -14.04 9.19
CA LEU A 272 -4.80 -15.07 8.93
C LEU A 272 -4.25 -15.66 10.24
N LEU A 273 -3.89 -14.83 11.20
CA LEU A 273 -3.40 -15.29 12.51
C LEU A 273 -4.45 -16.10 13.28
N LEU A 274 -5.69 -15.62 13.33
CA LEU A 274 -6.78 -16.35 14.00
C LEU A 274 -7.05 -17.70 13.34
N ARG A 275 -6.96 -17.78 12.02
CA ARG A 275 -7.05 -19.04 11.27
C ARG A 275 -5.89 -19.97 11.64
N GLN A 276 -4.65 -19.46 11.66
CA GLN A 276 -3.48 -20.25 12.09
C GLN A 276 -3.65 -20.81 13.51
N LEU A 277 -4.18 -20.02 14.44
CA LEU A 277 -4.42 -20.47 15.82
C LEU A 277 -5.50 -21.58 15.89
N ARG A 278 -6.59 -21.45 15.12
CA ARG A 278 -7.64 -22.48 15.03
C ARG A 278 -7.11 -23.80 14.46
N GLU A 279 -6.23 -23.71 13.49
CA GLU A 279 -5.64 -24.86 12.78
C GLU A 279 -4.37 -25.39 13.46
N SER A 280 -3.98 -24.84 14.62
CA SER A 280 -2.71 -25.17 15.30
C SER A 280 -1.48 -25.06 14.39
N HIS A 281 -1.48 -24.04 13.51
CA HIS A 281 -0.44 -23.86 12.51
C HIS A 281 0.92 -23.50 13.18
N PRO A 282 2.03 -24.13 12.78
CA PRO A 282 3.33 -23.96 13.45
C PRO A 282 3.88 -22.53 13.46
N LEU A 283 3.48 -21.71 12.50
CA LEU A 283 3.93 -20.31 12.39
C LEU A 283 3.05 -19.29 13.16
N ALA A 284 2.00 -19.70 13.87
CA ALA A 284 1.07 -18.80 14.54
C ALA A 284 1.78 -17.82 15.50
N GLN A 285 2.71 -18.31 16.32
CA GLN A 285 3.46 -17.47 17.25
C GLN A 285 4.39 -16.48 16.54
N GLU A 286 5.08 -16.93 15.50
CA GLU A 286 5.92 -16.05 14.69
C GLU A 286 5.09 -15.01 13.95
N THR A 287 3.93 -15.38 13.41
CA THR A 287 2.97 -14.45 12.79
C THR A 287 2.51 -13.39 13.78
N LEU A 288 2.16 -13.78 15.00
CA LEU A 288 1.80 -12.84 16.06
C LEU A 288 2.93 -11.84 16.34
N ARG A 289 4.16 -12.33 16.46
CA ARG A 289 5.35 -11.51 16.69
C ARG A 289 5.56 -10.50 15.55
N LEU A 290 5.51 -10.97 14.29
CA LEU A 290 5.71 -10.14 13.10
C LEU A 290 4.63 -9.07 12.94
N LEU A 291 3.37 -9.43 13.15
CA LEU A 291 2.25 -8.50 13.07
C LEU A 291 2.27 -7.47 14.21
N THR A 292 2.65 -7.88 15.42
CA THR A 292 2.81 -6.97 16.57
C THR A 292 3.94 -5.98 16.31
N TRP A 293 5.07 -6.43 15.76
CA TRP A 293 6.17 -5.56 15.35
C TRP A 293 5.74 -4.56 14.27
N ASN A 294 4.98 -5.00 13.29
CA ASN A 294 4.43 -4.16 12.23
C ASN A 294 3.51 -3.05 12.78
N GLY A 295 2.93 -3.29 13.96
CA GLY A 295 2.10 -2.31 14.67
C GLY A 295 0.82 -1.97 13.92
N GLY A 296 0.32 -2.95 13.16
CA GLY A 296 -0.83 -2.77 12.28
C GLY A 296 -0.52 -1.83 11.15
N GLY A 297 0.29 -2.19 10.20
CA GLY A 297 0.69 -1.40 9.02
C GLY A 297 -0.34 -0.38 8.51
N ALA A 298 -1.51 -0.42 9.09
CA ALA A 298 -2.63 0.48 9.02
C ALA A 298 -2.38 1.87 9.58
N ASN A 299 -1.50 1.98 10.53
CA ASN A 299 -1.11 3.29 11.06
C ASN A 299 -0.10 3.98 10.15
N SER A 300 -0.06 3.57 8.90
CA SER A 300 0.85 4.18 7.95
C SER A 300 0.37 5.56 7.49
N SER A 301 -0.94 5.81 7.40
CA SER A 301 -1.45 7.16 7.05
C SER A 301 -0.96 8.22 8.03
N GLY A 302 -0.25 9.22 7.54
CA GLY A 302 0.33 10.28 8.36
C GLY A 302 1.52 9.87 9.23
N ARG A 303 1.98 8.60 9.15
CA ARG A 303 3.13 8.07 9.90
C ARG A 303 4.20 7.48 8.99
N GLY A 304 3.94 6.31 8.43
CA GLY A 304 4.86 5.59 7.56
C GLY A 304 4.62 5.82 6.07
N ILE A 305 3.57 6.53 5.72
CA ILE A 305 3.24 6.94 4.36
C ILE A 305 2.76 8.38 4.33
N ALA A 306 3.11 9.08 3.28
CA ALA A 306 2.66 10.42 2.94
C ALA A 306 2.30 10.47 1.45
N ASN A 307 1.60 11.52 1.04
CA ASN A 307 1.39 11.80 -0.37
C ASN A 307 1.73 13.26 -0.67
N ILE A 308 2.31 13.49 -1.83
CA ILE A 308 2.38 14.80 -2.49
C ILE A 308 1.50 14.69 -3.72
N ASP A 309 0.49 15.52 -3.83
CA ASP A 309 -0.38 15.55 -5.01
C ASP A 309 0.25 16.32 -6.18
N THR A 310 -0.45 16.37 -7.30
CA THR A 310 0.03 17.00 -8.53
C THR A 310 0.19 18.52 -8.43
N GLN A 311 -0.48 19.15 -7.46
CA GLN A 311 -0.39 20.59 -7.19
C GLN A 311 0.61 20.91 -6.07
N GLY A 312 1.25 19.88 -5.51
CA GLY A 312 2.24 20.01 -4.44
C GLY A 312 1.64 19.99 -3.03
N ASN A 313 0.35 19.73 -2.87
CA ASN A 313 -0.23 19.57 -1.55
C ASN A 313 0.25 18.29 -0.88
N ILE A 314 0.50 18.36 0.42
CA ILE A 314 0.96 17.24 1.24
C ILE A 314 -0.25 16.67 1.98
N HIS A 315 -0.45 15.34 1.88
CA HIS A 315 -1.54 14.62 2.51
C HIS A 315 -1.04 13.46 3.38
N PRO A 316 -1.84 12.96 4.36
CA PRO A 316 -1.47 11.82 5.19
C PRO A 316 -1.23 10.52 4.41
N ASP A 317 -1.92 10.32 3.29
CA ASP A 317 -1.72 9.27 2.28
C ASP A 317 -2.41 9.67 0.96
N GLN A 318 -2.21 8.87 -0.10
CA GLN A 318 -2.73 9.17 -1.44
C GLN A 318 -4.27 9.12 -1.57
N PHE A 319 -4.95 8.50 -0.64
CA PHE A 319 -6.42 8.41 -0.64
C PHE A 319 -7.08 9.54 0.16
N TRP A 320 -6.33 10.21 1.03
CA TRP A 320 -6.86 11.20 1.97
C TRP A 320 -6.68 12.64 1.49
N GLN A 321 -7.17 12.92 0.30
CA GLN A 321 -7.02 14.23 -0.37
C GLN A 321 -7.81 15.37 0.28
N GLY A 322 -8.82 15.05 1.10
CA GLY A 322 -9.59 16.06 1.84
C GLY A 322 -8.84 16.71 3.02
N VAL A 323 -7.64 16.23 3.36
CA VAL A 323 -6.79 16.78 4.43
C VAL A 323 -5.46 17.23 3.84
N THR A 324 -5.22 18.52 3.80
CA THR A 324 -3.96 19.14 3.34
C THR A 324 -3.15 19.59 4.55
N LEU A 325 -1.93 19.10 4.68
CA LEU A 325 -1.00 19.39 5.77
C LEU A 325 -0.10 20.60 5.47
N GLY A 326 0.10 20.91 4.19
CA GLY A 326 0.95 21.97 3.68
C GLY A 326 1.14 21.83 2.17
N ASN A 327 1.99 22.66 1.56
CA ASN A 327 2.25 22.62 0.13
C ASN A 327 3.75 22.80 -0.17
N VAL A 328 4.34 21.92 -0.96
CA VAL A 328 5.78 21.91 -1.30
C VAL A 328 6.24 23.13 -2.11
N LYS A 329 5.32 23.91 -2.67
CA LYS A 329 5.63 25.19 -3.32
C LYS A 329 5.92 26.32 -2.31
N GLN A 330 5.54 26.14 -1.05
CA GLN A 330 5.63 27.14 0.01
C GLN A 330 6.64 26.75 1.10
N GLN A 331 6.71 25.46 1.42
CA GLN A 331 7.52 24.91 2.52
C GLN A 331 8.11 23.56 2.09
N LYS A 332 9.25 23.18 2.66
CA LYS A 332 9.80 21.83 2.44
C LYS A 332 8.87 20.76 2.97
N PHE A 333 8.78 19.62 2.28
CA PHE A 333 8.03 18.45 2.76
C PHE A 333 8.50 18.04 4.17
N SER A 334 9.82 18.00 4.37
CA SER A 334 10.43 17.63 5.64
C SER A 334 10.01 18.54 6.81
N GLU A 335 9.91 19.84 6.57
CA GLU A 335 9.45 20.83 7.56
C GLU A 335 7.97 20.57 7.92
N VAL A 336 7.09 20.44 6.93
CA VAL A 336 5.67 20.16 7.15
C VAL A 336 5.47 18.84 7.89
N TRP A 337 6.21 17.81 7.52
CA TRP A 337 6.03 16.48 8.09
C TRP A 337 6.53 16.35 9.53
N GLU A 338 7.60 17.08 9.88
CA GLU A 338 8.16 17.10 11.24
C GLU A 338 7.60 18.22 12.11
N ALA A 339 6.95 19.24 11.52
CA ALA A 339 6.42 20.39 12.26
C ALA A 339 5.29 19.95 13.21
N ALA A 340 5.71 19.42 14.34
CA ALA A 340 4.79 19.06 15.42
C ALA A 340 4.12 20.28 16.09
N SER A 341 4.57 21.49 15.82
CA SER A 341 4.15 22.73 16.52
C SER A 341 3.19 23.64 15.75
N GLU A 342 3.14 23.51 14.41
CA GLU A 342 2.30 24.38 13.58
C GLU A 342 0.79 24.01 13.64
N PRO A 343 -0.13 24.97 13.56
CA PRO A 343 -1.58 24.70 13.55
C PRO A 343 -2.01 23.76 12.43
N SER A 344 -1.42 23.87 11.25
CA SER A 344 -1.66 22.97 10.11
C SER A 344 -1.27 21.52 10.39
N ALA A 345 -0.29 21.31 11.26
CA ALA A 345 0.12 19.98 11.71
C ALA A 345 -0.74 19.43 12.86
N ALA A 346 -1.70 20.19 13.37
CA ALA A 346 -2.57 19.72 14.46
C ALA A 346 -3.32 18.44 14.07
N GLN A 347 -3.85 18.38 12.86
CA GLN A 347 -4.53 17.19 12.33
C GLN A 347 -3.58 15.99 12.20
N LEU A 348 -2.34 16.22 11.76
CA LEU A 348 -1.34 15.16 11.66
C LEU A 348 -0.93 14.65 13.05
N ARG A 349 -0.75 15.54 14.02
CA ARG A 349 -0.48 15.17 15.44
C ARG A 349 -1.64 14.36 16.00
N GLU A 350 -2.85 14.82 15.76
CA GLU A 350 -4.06 14.16 16.22
C GLU A 350 -4.21 12.76 15.60
N LEU A 351 -3.96 12.62 14.30
CA LEU A 351 -3.95 11.33 13.60
C LEU A 351 -2.85 10.41 14.11
N ARG A 352 -1.64 10.93 14.34
CA ARG A 352 -0.54 10.17 14.93
C ARG A 352 -0.85 9.72 16.35
N GLY A 353 -1.47 10.57 17.14
CA GLY A 353 -1.87 10.29 18.51
C GLY A 353 -0.71 9.83 19.40
N SER A 354 -1.04 9.23 20.51
CA SER A 354 -0.08 8.66 21.46
C SER A 354 0.74 7.50 20.88
N ASP A 355 1.93 7.29 21.38
CA ASP A 355 2.75 6.11 21.08
C ASP A 355 2.22 4.84 21.78
N ASP A 356 1.47 5.00 22.85
CA ASP A 356 0.75 3.87 23.45
C ASP A 356 -0.43 3.44 22.56
N PRO A 357 -0.44 2.18 22.07
CA PRO A 357 -1.56 1.66 21.31
C PRO A 357 -2.89 1.69 22.07
N LEU A 358 -2.87 1.50 23.37
CA LEU A 358 -4.10 1.49 24.18
C LEU A 358 -4.70 2.89 24.32
N GLU A 359 -3.88 3.92 24.48
CA GLU A 359 -4.37 5.31 24.45
C GLU A 359 -5.01 5.67 23.13
N ARG A 360 -4.39 5.24 22.01
CA ARG A 360 -4.99 5.44 20.68
C ARG A 360 -6.30 4.68 20.53
N GLN A 361 -6.38 3.45 21.05
CA GLN A 361 -7.59 2.66 20.98
C GLN A 361 -8.75 3.33 21.75
N ARG A 362 -8.48 3.88 22.95
CA ARG A 362 -9.49 4.59 23.77
C ARG A 362 -10.13 5.78 23.05
N ARG A 363 -9.46 6.34 22.04
CA ARG A 363 -10.00 7.44 21.23
C ARG A 363 -10.94 6.96 20.13
N LEU A 364 -10.93 5.66 19.81
CA LEU A 364 -11.79 5.10 18.77
C LEU A 364 -13.22 4.88 19.27
N THR A 365 -14.14 4.82 18.33
CA THR A 365 -15.55 4.50 18.57
C THR A 365 -15.97 3.21 17.83
N GLY A 366 -17.11 2.67 18.21
CA GLY A 366 -17.65 1.45 17.64
C GLY A 366 -16.79 0.21 17.91
N PRO A 367 -16.89 -0.85 17.10
CA PRO A 367 -16.22 -2.13 17.35
C PRO A 367 -14.70 -2.07 17.54
N CYS A 368 -14.02 -1.09 16.95
CA CYS A 368 -12.57 -0.93 17.09
C CYS A 368 -12.15 -0.53 18.52
N ALA A 369 -13.02 0.17 19.27
CA ALA A 369 -12.71 0.66 20.61
C ALA A 369 -12.44 -0.47 21.62
N THR A 370 -13.09 -1.62 21.43
CA THR A 370 -13.00 -2.79 22.35
C THR A 370 -12.30 -4.00 21.73
N CYS A 371 -11.89 -3.91 20.45
CA CYS A 371 -11.27 -5.02 19.73
C CYS A 371 -9.94 -5.46 20.39
N LYS A 372 -9.80 -6.75 20.68
CA LYS A 372 -8.60 -7.34 21.29
C LYS A 372 -7.36 -7.32 20.37
N HIS A 373 -7.55 -7.10 19.08
CA HIS A 373 -6.48 -7.13 18.07
C HIS A 373 -5.97 -5.75 17.67
N PHE A 374 -6.30 -4.70 18.42
CA PHE A 374 -5.89 -3.34 18.06
C PHE A 374 -4.36 -3.19 17.90
N ARG A 375 -3.57 -3.85 18.74
CA ARG A 375 -2.09 -3.81 18.64
C ARG A 375 -1.56 -4.33 17.29
N ILE A 376 -2.27 -5.28 16.69
CA ILE A 376 -1.93 -5.89 15.40
C ILE A 376 -2.51 -5.07 14.24
N CYS A 377 -3.78 -4.68 14.36
CA CYS A 377 -4.55 -4.04 13.28
C CYS A 377 -4.45 -2.51 13.26
N GLY A 378 -4.29 -1.86 14.42
CA GLY A 378 -4.27 -0.41 14.55
C GLY A 378 -5.62 0.27 14.30
N GLY A 379 -6.72 -0.50 14.32
CA GLY A 379 -8.08 0.00 14.12
C GLY A 379 -8.52 0.07 12.65
N GLY A 380 -7.87 -0.63 11.73
CA GLY A 380 -8.21 -0.63 10.30
C GLY A 380 -7.58 0.53 9.53
N PHE A 381 -8.12 0.84 8.35
CA PHE A 381 -7.61 1.91 7.50
C PHE A 381 -8.32 3.22 7.82
N ARG A 382 -7.57 4.19 8.41
CA ARG A 382 -8.16 5.41 8.96
C ARG A 382 -8.82 6.30 7.93
N THR A 383 -8.29 6.35 6.71
CA THR A 383 -8.91 7.09 5.60
C THR A 383 -10.29 6.54 5.29
N ARG A 384 -10.46 5.21 5.20
CA ARG A 384 -11.77 4.58 4.96
C ARG A 384 -12.74 4.83 6.14
N ALA A 385 -12.23 4.77 7.38
CA ALA A 385 -13.00 5.12 8.56
C ALA A 385 -13.47 6.58 8.52
N ALA A 386 -12.60 7.50 8.12
CA ALA A 386 -12.92 8.92 8.00
C ALA A 386 -14.03 9.18 6.96
N PHE A 387 -13.96 8.54 5.81
CA PHE A 387 -15.00 8.66 4.78
C PHE A 387 -16.36 8.15 5.26
N ALA A 388 -16.38 7.00 5.94
CA ALA A 388 -17.62 6.38 6.37
C ALA A 388 -18.27 7.06 7.57
N ASN A 389 -17.50 7.66 8.47
CA ASN A 389 -17.96 8.18 9.75
C ASN A 389 -17.87 9.71 9.86
N GLY A 390 -17.39 10.42 8.83
CA GLY A 390 -17.12 11.85 8.88
C GLY A 390 -15.94 12.25 9.79
N ASN A 391 -15.31 11.27 10.42
CA ASN A 391 -14.11 11.47 11.25
C ASN A 391 -13.26 10.18 11.30
N TRP A 392 -11.97 10.31 11.62
CA TRP A 392 -11.07 9.16 11.65
C TRP A 392 -11.08 8.33 12.93
N TYR A 393 -11.92 8.69 13.92
CA TYR A 393 -12.08 7.92 15.16
C TYR A 393 -13.09 6.78 15.03
N GLY A 394 -13.94 6.81 14.00
CA GLY A 394 -14.90 5.75 13.72
C GLY A 394 -14.24 4.42 13.43
N SER A 395 -14.98 3.33 13.56
CA SER A 395 -14.52 2.01 13.13
C SER A 395 -14.40 1.95 11.60
N ASP A 396 -13.41 1.19 11.12
CA ASP A 396 -13.25 0.95 9.69
C ASP A 396 -14.35 0.00 9.18
N PRO A 397 -15.24 0.45 8.27
CA PRO A 397 -16.32 -0.39 7.74
C PRO A 397 -15.83 -1.56 6.89
N GLY A 398 -14.56 -1.53 6.43
CA GLY A 398 -13.97 -2.66 5.73
C GLY A 398 -13.55 -3.82 6.64
N CYS A 399 -13.67 -3.68 7.98
CA CYS A 399 -13.36 -4.78 8.88
C CYS A 399 -14.41 -5.89 8.76
N TYR A 400 -13.97 -7.09 8.42
CA TYR A 400 -14.81 -8.27 8.23
C TYR A 400 -14.66 -9.32 9.35
N LEU A 401 -13.97 -8.97 10.44
CA LEU A 401 -13.89 -9.84 11.62
C LEU A 401 -15.25 -9.90 12.32
N THR A 402 -15.65 -11.12 12.74
CA THR A 402 -16.87 -11.31 13.52
C THR A 402 -16.73 -10.71 14.92
N GLU A 403 -17.83 -10.60 15.65
CA GLU A 403 -17.81 -10.14 17.04
C GLU A 403 -16.99 -11.08 17.92
N GLU A 404 -17.18 -12.39 17.78
CA GLU A 404 -16.41 -13.41 18.48
C GLU A 404 -14.91 -13.31 18.17
N GLU A 405 -14.55 -13.11 16.91
CA GLU A 405 -13.16 -12.93 16.52
C GLU A 405 -12.56 -11.67 17.13
N ARG A 406 -13.28 -10.54 17.15
CA ARG A 406 -12.81 -9.30 17.77
C ARG A 406 -12.63 -9.43 19.29
N ALA A 407 -13.42 -10.28 19.94
CA ALA A 407 -13.37 -10.54 21.37
C ALA A 407 -12.34 -11.61 21.79
N TRP A 408 -11.83 -12.41 20.84
CA TRP A 408 -10.91 -13.50 21.12
C TRP A 408 -9.57 -12.97 21.66
N GLU A 409 -9.23 -13.37 22.90
CA GLU A 409 -7.93 -13.06 23.50
C GLU A 409 -6.88 -14.12 23.12
N ILE A 410 -5.89 -13.69 22.33
CA ILE A 410 -4.79 -14.56 21.91
C ILE A 410 -3.88 -14.80 23.13
N GLY A 411 -3.68 -16.07 23.48
CA GLY A 411 -2.79 -16.48 24.58
C GLY A 411 -3.47 -16.77 25.90
N LYS A 412 -4.82 -16.81 25.94
CA LYS A 412 -5.57 -17.39 27.06
C LYS A 412 -6.01 -18.80 26.76
#